data_33fdad709537718e71782c4357b25c1b
#
_entry.id   33fdad709537718e71782c4357b25c1b
#
_cell.length_a   1.000
_cell.length_b   1.000
_cell.length_c   1.000
_cell.angle_alpha   90.00
_cell.angle_beta   90.00
_cell.angle_gamma   90.00
#
_symmetry.space_group_name_H-M   'P 1'
#
loop_
_entity.id
_entity.type
_entity.pdbx_description
1 polymer ?
#
loop_
_entity_poly.entity_id
_entity_poly.type
_entity_poly.pdbx_seq_one_letter_code
_entity_poly.pdbx_strand_id
1 'polypeptide(L)'
;RQRGEIVMDPATGTGGFLVCAIEHLRQQVQTPEQERLLQTAVRGVEKKPLPHSLCVTNLMLHGIEVPSQIQNDNTLSRPLRDYGRADQVDIILTNPPFGGTEEPGIEDGFPADLRSRETADLFMILIMKLLKDGGRAAVVLPDGFLFGEGSKSRIKEKLLTESNLHTIVRLPNGVINPYTGIK
;
A
#
# COMPACT_ATOMS: atom_id res chain seq x y z
N ARG A 1 -12.41 -12.75 20.63
CA ARG A 1 -11.04 -12.31 20.23
C ARG A 1 -11.20 -10.96 19.55
N GLN A 2 -10.78 -9.87 20.20
CA GLN A 2 -10.59 -8.60 19.50
C GLN A 2 -9.46 -8.82 18.48
N ARG A 3 -9.79 -8.80 17.19
CA ARG A 3 -8.79 -8.66 16.15
C ARG A 3 -8.43 -7.18 16.10
N GLY A 4 -7.17 -6.86 16.33
CA GLY A 4 -6.65 -5.53 16.03
C GLY A 4 -6.77 -5.21 14.54
N GLU A 5 -6.80 -3.94 14.18
CA GLU A 5 -6.71 -3.50 12.79
C GLU A 5 -5.36 -3.91 12.19
N ILE A 6 -5.37 -4.32 10.93
CA ILE A 6 -4.16 -4.64 10.18
C ILE A 6 -3.86 -3.48 9.24
N VAL A 7 -2.65 -2.95 9.34
CA VAL A 7 -2.11 -1.91 8.46
C VAL A 7 -1.22 -2.56 7.41
N MET A 8 -1.42 -2.26 6.14
CA MET A 8 -0.61 -2.78 5.05
C MET A 8 0.01 -1.66 4.22
N ASP A 9 1.25 -1.88 3.81
CA ASP A 9 1.90 -1.14 2.74
C ASP A 9 2.30 -2.11 1.62
N PRO A 10 1.63 -2.09 0.45
CA PRO A 10 1.95 -2.98 -0.67
C PRO A 10 3.21 -2.56 -1.45
N ALA A 11 3.88 -1.48 -1.07
CA ALA A 11 5.13 -0.99 -1.66
C ALA A 11 6.00 -0.35 -0.56
N THR A 12 6.43 -1.17 0.41
CA THR A 12 6.97 -0.69 1.69
C THR A 12 8.21 0.18 1.58
N GLY A 13 9.00 0.04 0.51
CA GLY A 13 10.33 0.64 0.50
C GLY A 13 11.13 0.19 1.72
N THR A 14 11.63 1.14 2.49
CA THR A 14 12.35 0.90 3.75
C THR A 14 11.43 0.79 4.99
N GLY A 15 10.13 0.80 4.80
CA GLY A 15 9.14 0.58 5.86
C GLY A 15 8.71 1.81 6.66
N GLY A 16 8.94 3.02 6.16
CA GLY A 16 8.65 4.26 6.90
C GLY A 16 7.20 4.37 7.37
N PHE A 17 6.21 4.09 6.51
CA PHE A 17 4.80 4.13 6.91
C PHE A 17 4.45 3.05 7.93
N LEU A 18 5.02 1.85 7.80
CA LEU A 18 4.77 0.77 8.75
C LEU A 18 5.38 1.07 10.12
N VAL A 19 6.57 1.69 10.16
CA VAL A 19 7.20 2.16 11.42
C VAL A 19 6.29 3.20 12.10
N CYS A 20 5.84 4.22 11.39
CA CYS A 20 4.92 5.21 11.94
C CYS A 20 3.62 4.57 12.46
N ALA A 21 3.09 3.58 11.75
CA ALA A 21 1.90 2.84 12.18
C ALA A 21 2.16 2.05 13.49
N ILE A 22 3.31 1.37 13.59
CA ILE A 22 3.71 0.64 14.81
C ILE A 22 3.85 1.59 16.00
N GLU A 23 4.54 2.72 15.82
CA GLU A 23 4.70 3.73 16.87
C GLU A 23 3.36 4.28 17.34
N HIS A 24 2.45 4.57 16.40
CA HIS A 24 1.10 5.03 16.73
C HIS A 24 0.29 3.97 17.49
N LEU A 25 0.30 2.73 17.04
CA LEU A 25 -0.40 1.62 17.68
C LEU A 25 0.18 1.31 19.07
N ARG A 26 1.50 1.37 19.22
CA ARG A 26 2.20 1.13 20.48
C ARG A 26 1.77 2.07 21.60
N GLN A 27 1.47 3.33 21.28
CA GLN A 27 0.95 4.30 22.26
C GLN A 27 -0.40 3.89 22.84
N GLN A 28 -1.12 2.98 22.19
CA GLN A 28 -2.44 2.50 22.60
C GLN A 28 -2.36 1.15 23.33
N VAL A 29 -1.19 0.53 23.38
CA VAL A 29 -0.97 -0.76 24.04
C VAL A 29 -0.96 -0.57 25.56
N GLN A 30 -1.86 -1.28 26.25
CA GLN A 30 -1.99 -1.26 27.69
C GLN A 30 -1.93 -2.65 28.33
N THR A 31 -2.02 -3.71 27.51
CA THR A 31 -2.07 -5.09 28.00
C THR A 31 -1.14 -6.00 27.19
N PRO A 32 -0.67 -7.12 27.79
CA PRO A 32 0.14 -8.11 27.07
C PRO A 32 -0.56 -8.70 25.84
N GLU A 33 -1.87 -8.78 25.84
CA GLU A 33 -2.64 -9.25 24.67
C GLU A 33 -2.57 -8.23 23.52
N GLN A 34 -2.67 -6.93 23.81
CA GLN A 34 -2.51 -5.88 22.82
C GLN A 34 -1.09 -5.85 22.26
N GLU A 35 -0.05 -6.09 23.08
CA GLU A 35 1.32 -6.23 22.61
C GLU A 35 1.47 -7.40 21.62
N ARG A 36 0.86 -8.55 21.89
CA ARG A 36 0.83 -9.68 20.95
C ARG A 36 0.13 -9.34 19.63
N LEU A 37 -0.96 -8.57 19.68
CA LEU A 37 -1.66 -8.10 18.48
C LEU A 37 -0.78 -7.16 17.67
N LEU A 38 -0.02 -6.28 18.32
CA LEU A 38 0.91 -5.37 17.67
C LEU A 38 1.97 -6.12 16.86
N GLN A 39 2.47 -7.25 17.32
CA GLN A 39 3.47 -8.06 16.62
C GLN A 39 3.00 -8.55 15.23
N THR A 40 1.69 -8.57 14.99
CA THR A 40 1.09 -9.02 13.72
C THR A 40 0.22 -7.95 13.05
N ALA A 41 0.26 -6.72 13.55
CA ALA A 41 -0.62 -5.63 13.11
C ALA A 41 -0.21 -5.04 11.76
N VAL A 42 1.03 -5.30 11.28
CA VAL A 42 1.53 -4.74 10.02
C VAL A 42 1.79 -5.84 9.00
N ARG A 43 1.52 -5.52 7.73
CA ARG A 43 1.84 -6.35 6.57
C ARG A 43 2.50 -5.49 5.50
N GLY A 44 3.36 -6.09 4.69
CA GLY A 44 3.99 -5.33 3.62
C GLY A 44 4.59 -6.21 2.53
N VAL A 45 4.80 -5.59 1.38
CA VAL A 45 5.50 -6.22 0.25
C VAL A 45 6.48 -5.21 -0.34
N GLU A 46 7.67 -5.68 -0.63
CA GLU A 46 8.71 -4.87 -1.30
C GLU A 46 9.39 -5.71 -2.40
N LYS A 47 9.39 -5.16 -3.62
CA LYS A 47 9.95 -5.85 -4.80
C LYS A 47 11.48 -5.96 -4.74
N LYS A 48 12.14 -4.92 -4.23
CA LYS A 48 13.61 -4.83 -4.24
C LYS A 48 14.21 -5.44 -2.98
N PRO A 49 15.20 -6.36 -3.08
CA PRO A 49 15.78 -7.05 -1.92
C PRO A 49 16.41 -6.12 -0.89
N LEU A 50 17.15 -5.08 -1.31
CA LEU A 50 17.80 -4.17 -0.38
C LEU A 50 16.80 -3.33 0.44
N PRO A 51 15.83 -2.60 -0.16
CA PRO A 51 14.78 -1.94 0.63
C PRO A 51 13.99 -2.90 1.51
N HIS A 52 13.68 -4.11 1.03
CA HIS A 52 13.04 -5.14 1.85
C HIS A 52 13.86 -5.47 3.11
N SER A 53 15.16 -5.72 2.97
CA SER A 53 16.04 -6.00 4.12
C SER A 53 16.09 -4.83 5.09
N LEU A 54 16.12 -3.59 4.58
CA LEU A 54 16.07 -2.39 5.41
C LEU A 54 14.72 -2.26 6.13
N CYS A 55 13.61 -2.56 5.45
CA CYS A 55 12.27 -2.58 6.05
C CYS A 55 12.21 -3.56 7.22
N VAL A 56 12.62 -4.80 7.00
CA VAL A 56 12.66 -5.85 8.04
C VAL A 56 13.49 -5.38 9.24
N THR A 57 14.69 -4.84 9.00
CA THR A 57 15.55 -4.31 10.06
C THR A 57 14.90 -3.16 10.81
N ASN A 58 14.27 -2.21 10.10
CA ASN A 58 13.55 -1.10 10.73
C ASN A 58 12.43 -1.59 11.65
N LEU A 59 11.62 -2.54 11.20
CA LEU A 59 10.55 -3.08 12.02
C LEU A 59 11.08 -3.77 13.29
N MET A 60 12.20 -4.52 13.17
CA MET A 60 12.86 -5.12 14.33
C MET A 60 13.36 -4.07 15.32
N LEU A 61 13.98 -3.00 14.85
CA LEU A 61 14.44 -1.88 15.68
C LEU A 61 13.28 -1.16 16.39
N HIS A 62 12.08 -1.21 15.81
CA HIS A 62 10.85 -0.67 16.39
C HIS A 62 10.00 -1.72 17.12
N GLY A 63 10.63 -2.85 17.51
CA GLY A 63 10.06 -3.82 18.44
C GLY A 63 9.08 -4.84 17.84
N ILE A 64 9.15 -5.08 16.52
CA ILE A 64 8.53 -6.27 15.90
C ILE A 64 9.56 -7.39 15.92
N GLU A 65 9.36 -8.41 16.76
CA GLU A 65 10.34 -9.46 17.00
C GLU A 65 10.65 -10.30 15.74
N VAL A 66 9.60 -10.67 15.00
CA VAL A 66 9.71 -11.48 13.79
C VAL A 66 8.81 -10.90 12.70
N PRO A 67 9.31 -9.99 11.83
CA PRO A 67 8.51 -9.35 10.77
C PRO A 67 8.24 -10.26 9.57
N SER A 68 7.69 -11.46 9.83
CA SER A 68 7.40 -12.48 8.82
C SER A 68 6.28 -12.09 7.84
N GLN A 69 5.52 -11.04 8.15
CA GLN A 69 4.48 -10.51 7.28
C GLN A 69 5.00 -9.54 6.22
N ILE A 70 6.31 -9.29 6.19
CA ILE A 70 6.95 -8.47 5.16
C ILE A 70 7.54 -9.39 4.10
N GLN A 71 7.00 -9.34 2.91
CA GLN A 71 7.36 -10.23 1.81
C GLN A 71 8.30 -9.52 0.82
N ASN A 72 9.31 -10.23 0.32
CA ASN A 72 10.10 -9.77 -0.79
C ASN A 72 9.50 -10.32 -2.10
N ASP A 73 8.61 -9.55 -2.71
CA ASP A 73 7.90 -9.94 -3.93
C ASP A 73 7.40 -8.70 -4.68
N ASN A 74 6.97 -8.88 -5.93
CA ASN A 74 6.24 -7.85 -6.65
C ASN A 74 4.73 -8.03 -6.42
N THR A 75 4.13 -7.14 -5.63
CA THR A 75 2.71 -7.18 -5.31
C THR A 75 1.81 -7.21 -6.55
N LEU A 76 2.24 -6.59 -7.66
CA LEU A 76 1.48 -6.50 -8.90
C LEU A 76 1.58 -7.79 -9.76
N SER A 77 2.54 -8.68 -9.49
CA SER A 77 2.73 -9.91 -10.26
C SER A 77 1.64 -10.95 -10.02
N ARG A 78 1.01 -10.93 -8.84
CA ARG A 78 -0.12 -11.80 -8.51
C ARG A 78 -1.39 -11.27 -9.18
N PRO A 79 -2.09 -12.07 -10.00
CA PRO A 79 -3.33 -11.65 -10.65
C PRO A 79 -4.37 -11.16 -9.64
N LEU A 80 -5.08 -10.08 -9.97
CA LEU A 80 -6.04 -9.46 -9.07
C LEU A 80 -7.17 -10.41 -8.61
N ARG A 81 -7.54 -11.36 -9.48
CA ARG A 81 -8.55 -12.41 -9.18
C ARG A 81 -8.14 -13.35 -8.05
N ASP A 82 -6.84 -13.49 -7.81
CA ASP A 82 -6.29 -14.42 -6.82
C ASP A 82 -6.24 -13.80 -5.41
N TYR A 83 -6.51 -12.50 -5.30
CA TYR A 83 -6.70 -11.81 -4.03
C TYR A 83 -8.12 -12.03 -3.50
N GLY A 84 -8.23 -12.67 -2.34
CA GLY A 84 -9.48 -12.99 -1.68
C GLY A 84 -9.68 -12.24 -0.36
N ARG A 85 -10.73 -12.61 0.39
CA ARG A 85 -11.04 -11.98 1.68
C ARG A 85 -9.93 -12.13 2.73
N ALA A 86 -9.12 -13.19 2.67
CA ALA A 86 -8.00 -13.40 3.57
C ALA A 86 -6.85 -12.39 3.38
N ASP A 87 -6.76 -11.83 2.17
CA ASP A 87 -5.75 -10.83 1.83
C ASP A 87 -6.17 -9.41 2.24
N GLN A 88 -7.47 -9.20 2.49
CA GLN A 88 -8.00 -7.89 2.82
C GLN A 88 -7.55 -7.40 4.19
N VAL A 89 -7.30 -6.10 4.28
CA VAL A 89 -6.81 -5.39 5.46
C VAL A 89 -7.70 -4.19 5.81
N ASP A 90 -7.54 -3.71 7.03
CA ASP A 90 -8.36 -2.61 7.55
C ASP A 90 -7.84 -1.24 7.12
N ILE A 91 -6.50 -1.11 6.99
CA ILE A 91 -5.84 0.16 6.66
C ILE A 91 -4.74 -0.09 5.62
N ILE A 92 -4.66 0.78 4.63
CA ILE A 92 -3.53 0.84 3.69
C ILE A 92 -2.88 2.21 3.77
N LEU A 93 -1.56 2.23 4.01
CA LEU A 93 -0.73 3.44 3.96
C LEU A 93 0.39 3.15 2.97
N THR A 94 0.47 3.88 1.86
CA THR A 94 1.46 3.54 0.84
C THR A 94 1.88 4.73 -0.01
N ASN A 95 3.12 4.66 -0.47
CA ASN A 95 3.70 5.54 -1.48
C ASN A 95 4.20 4.67 -2.65
N PRO A 96 3.33 4.26 -3.59
CA PRO A 96 3.73 3.44 -4.72
C PRO A 96 4.78 4.14 -5.59
N PRO A 97 5.58 3.40 -6.36
CA PRO A 97 6.53 4.00 -7.29
C PRO A 97 5.84 4.92 -8.31
N PHE A 98 6.41 6.11 -8.55
CA PHE A 98 5.89 7.10 -9.50
C PHE A 98 6.53 6.97 -10.87
N GLY A 99 5.73 7.16 -11.94
CA GLY A 99 6.23 7.29 -13.30
C GLY A 99 6.89 6.05 -13.90
N GLY A 100 6.74 4.89 -13.26
CA GLY A 100 7.21 3.61 -13.78
C GLY A 100 6.16 2.90 -14.62
N THR A 101 6.65 2.05 -15.53
CA THR A 101 5.83 1.02 -16.18
C THR A 101 6.27 -0.34 -15.64
N GLU A 102 5.30 -1.21 -15.41
CA GLU A 102 5.59 -2.57 -15.00
C GLU A 102 6.09 -3.44 -16.16
N GLU A 103 6.63 -4.58 -15.82
CA GLU A 103 7.07 -5.58 -16.79
C GLU A 103 5.89 -6.02 -17.68
N PRO A 104 6.13 -6.26 -18.97
CA PRO A 104 5.09 -6.71 -19.89
C PRO A 104 4.39 -7.96 -19.38
N GLY A 105 3.06 -7.98 -19.44
CA GLY A 105 2.23 -9.09 -18.99
C GLY A 105 1.66 -8.96 -17.57
N ILE A 106 2.20 -8.07 -16.73
CA ILE A 106 1.62 -7.81 -15.40
C ILE A 106 0.21 -7.24 -15.54
N GLU A 107 -0.01 -6.36 -16.51
CA GLU A 107 -1.32 -5.79 -16.81
C GLU A 107 -2.39 -6.83 -17.14
N ASP A 108 -2.00 -8.02 -17.61
CA ASP A 108 -2.93 -9.12 -17.91
C ASP A 108 -3.56 -9.75 -16.68
N GLY A 109 -2.94 -9.56 -15.52
CA GLY A 109 -3.50 -9.92 -14.22
C GLY A 109 -4.66 -9.04 -13.75
N PHE A 110 -4.96 -7.95 -14.46
CA PHE A 110 -5.99 -6.97 -14.12
C PHE A 110 -7.19 -7.03 -15.09
N PRO A 111 -8.40 -6.56 -14.67
CA PRO A 111 -9.57 -6.50 -15.53
C PRO A 111 -9.29 -5.73 -16.82
N ALA A 112 -9.79 -6.22 -17.95
CA ALA A 112 -9.46 -5.70 -19.28
C ALA A 112 -9.81 -4.22 -19.46
N ASP A 113 -10.88 -3.75 -18.83
CA ASP A 113 -11.35 -2.36 -18.87
C ASP A 113 -10.52 -1.40 -17.99
N LEU A 114 -9.77 -1.94 -17.03
CA LEU A 114 -8.92 -1.18 -16.11
C LEU A 114 -7.42 -1.32 -16.41
N ARG A 115 -7.05 -2.09 -17.42
CA ARG A 115 -5.64 -2.34 -17.73
C ARG A 115 -4.89 -1.05 -17.99
N SER A 116 -3.77 -0.91 -17.33
CA SER A 116 -2.79 0.14 -17.52
C SER A 116 -1.39 -0.46 -17.41
N ARG A 117 -0.41 0.18 -18.04
CA ARG A 117 1.00 -0.17 -17.84
C ARG A 117 1.66 0.71 -16.78
N GLU A 118 0.99 1.77 -16.35
CA GLU A 118 1.51 2.64 -15.32
C GLU A 118 1.36 2.02 -13.94
N THR A 119 2.45 1.96 -13.21
CA THR A 119 2.53 1.33 -11.89
C THR A 119 1.53 1.92 -10.90
N ALA A 120 1.40 3.25 -10.86
CA ALA A 120 0.48 3.94 -9.94
C ALA A 120 -0.99 3.56 -10.18
N ASP A 121 -1.39 3.37 -11.44
CA ASP A 121 -2.75 2.96 -11.81
C ASP A 121 -3.06 1.54 -11.30
N LEU A 122 -2.12 0.61 -11.52
CA LEU A 122 -2.25 -0.78 -11.08
C LEU A 122 -2.29 -0.89 -9.55
N PHE A 123 -1.46 -0.10 -8.85
CA PHE A 123 -1.52 -0.03 -7.38
C PHE A 123 -2.88 0.49 -6.89
N MET A 124 -3.46 1.47 -7.55
CA MET A 124 -4.76 1.99 -7.13
C MET A 124 -5.87 0.94 -7.25
N ILE A 125 -5.88 0.15 -8.33
CA ILE A 125 -6.81 -0.96 -8.51
C ILE A 125 -6.60 -2.03 -7.43
N LEU A 126 -5.35 -2.37 -7.14
CA LEU A 126 -5.00 -3.34 -6.11
C LEU A 126 -5.42 -2.88 -4.71
N ILE A 127 -5.20 -1.60 -4.38
CA ILE A 127 -5.60 -1.02 -3.09
C ILE A 127 -7.11 -1.15 -2.87
N MET A 128 -7.93 -0.84 -3.87
CA MET A 128 -9.39 -1.02 -3.79
C MET A 128 -9.76 -2.49 -3.55
N LYS A 129 -9.02 -3.44 -4.10
CA LYS A 129 -9.24 -4.88 -3.91
C LYS A 129 -8.83 -5.37 -2.51
N LEU A 130 -7.75 -4.80 -1.97
CA LEU A 130 -7.17 -5.22 -0.70
C LEU A 130 -7.86 -4.60 0.53
N LEU A 131 -8.62 -3.53 0.36
CA LEU A 131 -9.37 -2.94 1.46
C LEU A 131 -10.60 -3.79 1.80
N LYS A 132 -10.83 -3.98 3.10
CA LYS A 132 -12.11 -4.48 3.61
C LYS A 132 -13.21 -3.41 3.43
N ASP A 133 -14.45 -3.84 3.48
CA ASP A 133 -15.60 -2.93 3.60
C ASP A 133 -15.42 -2.08 4.87
N GLY A 134 -15.51 -0.75 4.72
CA GLY A 134 -15.25 0.21 5.78
C GLY A 134 -13.76 0.44 6.09
N GLY A 135 -12.85 -0.20 5.35
CA GLY A 135 -11.40 0.04 5.45
C GLY A 135 -11.00 1.44 4.99
N ARG A 136 -9.80 1.88 5.36
CA ARG A 136 -9.28 3.23 5.08
C ARG A 136 -7.95 3.15 4.34
N ALA A 137 -7.74 4.05 3.38
CA ALA A 137 -6.43 4.16 2.72
C ALA A 137 -5.94 5.60 2.68
N ALA A 138 -4.63 5.79 2.86
CA ALA A 138 -3.92 7.00 2.49
C ALA A 138 -2.83 6.63 1.47
N VAL A 139 -2.92 7.23 0.29
CA VAL A 139 -2.09 6.88 -0.85
C VAL A 139 -1.41 8.13 -1.40
N VAL A 140 -0.09 8.09 -1.54
CA VAL A 140 0.65 9.15 -2.23
C VAL A 140 0.63 8.84 -3.73
N LEU A 141 0.16 9.78 -4.53
CA LEU A 141 0.00 9.61 -5.98
C LEU A 141 0.60 10.80 -6.72
N PRO A 142 1.11 10.59 -7.94
CA PRO A 142 1.51 11.69 -8.80
C PRO A 142 0.29 12.50 -9.28
N ASP A 143 0.45 13.80 -9.46
CA ASP A 143 -0.61 14.69 -10.00
C ASP A 143 -1.23 14.15 -11.30
N GLY A 144 -0.43 13.53 -12.16
CA GLY A 144 -0.87 12.93 -13.42
C GLY A 144 -1.94 11.85 -13.29
N PHE A 145 -2.08 11.22 -12.13
CA PHE A 145 -3.16 10.27 -11.89
C PHE A 145 -4.53 10.97 -11.94
N LEU A 146 -4.65 12.16 -11.37
CA LEU A 146 -5.92 12.90 -11.30
C LEU A 146 -6.37 13.45 -12.65
N PHE A 147 -5.43 13.80 -13.52
CA PHE A 147 -5.72 14.50 -14.79
C PHE A 147 -5.70 13.59 -16.03
N GLY A 148 -5.29 12.31 -15.88
CA GLY A 148 -5.22 11.37 -17.00
C GLY A 148 -6.58 10.95 -17.54
N GLU A 149 -6.60 10.57 -18.84
CA GLU A 149 -7.75 10.04 -19.56
C GLU A 149 -7.67 8.52 -19.79
N GLY A 150 -8.62 7.94 -20.49
CA GLY A 150 -8.64 6.53 -20.86
C GLY A 150 -8.83 5.60 -19.67
N SER A 151 -7.90 4.66 -19.43
CA SER A 151 -7.94 3.74 -18.29
C SER A 151 -7.98 4.47 -16.95
N LYS A 152 -7.24 5.59 -16.82
CA LYS A 152 -7.27 6.42 -15.60
C LYS A 152 -8.67 6.97 -15.28
N SER A 153 -9.44 7.36 -16.29
CA SER A 153 -10.81 7.83 -16.08
C SER A 153 -11.69 6.72 -15.51
N ARG A 154 -11.57 5.49 -16.02
CA ARG A 154 -12.33 4.33 -15.50
C ARG A 154 -11.90 3.94 -14.09
N ILE A 155 -10.60 4.01 -13.79
CA ILE A 155 -10.10 3.75 -12.44
C ILE A 155 -10.63 4.79 -11.44
N LYS A 156 -10.64 6.07 -11.84
CA LYS A 156 -11.23 7.15 -11.02
C LYS A 156 -12.74 6.98 -10.82
N GLU A 157 -13.47 6.63 -11.87
CA GLU A 157 -14.89 6.33 -11.79
C GLU A 157 -15.18 5.19 -10.80
N LYS A 158 -14.42 4.09 -10.92
CA LYS A 158 -14.51 2.97 -9.98
C LYS A 158 -14.19 3.40 -8.54
N LEU A 159 -13.13 4.18 -8.34
CA LEU A 159 -12.77 4.71 -7.02
C LEU A 159 -13.90 5.54 -6.41
N LEU A 160 -14.50 6.45 -7.18
CA LEU A 160 -15.56 7.33 -6.70
C LEU A 160 -16.90 6.59 -6.49
N THR A 161 -17.12 5.49 -7.20
CA THR A 161 -18.34 4.68 -7.09
C THR A 161 -18.27 3.69 -5.91
N GLU A 162 -17.11 3.08 -5.69
CA GLU A 162 -16.93 2.02 -4.69
C GLU A 162 -16.33 2.52 -3.36
N SER A 163 -15.82 3.75 -3.32
CA SER A 163 -15.14 4.31 -2.15
C SER A 163 -15.58 5.75 -1.87
N ASN A 164 -15.40 6.17 -0.62
CA ASN A 164 -15.60 7.57 -0.22
C ASN A 164 -14.26 8.31 -0.27
N LEU A 165 -13.95 8.96 -1.40
CA LEU A 165 -12.80 9.85 -1.51
C LEU A 165 -13.13 11.19 -0.81
N HIS A 166 -12.77 11.31 0.46
CA HIS A 166 -13.15 12.48 1.27
C HIS A 166 -12.07 13.56 1.39
N THR A 167 -10.81 13.25 1.08
CA THR A 167 -9.71 14.21 1.27
C THR A 167 -8.64 14.05 0.19
N ILE A 168 -8.26 15.16 -0.42
CA ILE A 168 -7.08 15.27 -1.29
C ILE A 168 -6.18 16.34 -0.71
N VAL A 169 -4.92 15.97 -0.41
CA VAL A 169 -3.89 16.89 0.08
C VAL A 169 -2.84 17.05 -1.00
N ARG A 170 -2.71 18.25 -1.54
CA ARG A 170 -1.65 18.57 -2.49
C ARG A 170 -0.36 18.90 -1.75
N LEU A 171 0.67 18.09 -1.97
CA LEU A 171 1.97 18.28 -1.36
C LEU A 171 2.76 19.40 -2.07
N PRO A 172 3.59 20.17 -1.35
CA PRO A 172 4.48 21.15 -1.96
C PRO A 172 5.47 20.51 -2.95
N ASN A 173 5.93 21.32 -3.90
CA ASN A 173 6.97 20.88 -4.83
C ASN A 173 8.25 20.49 -4.06
N GLY A 174 8.87 19.39 -4.46
CA GLY A 174 10.14 18.94 -3.89
C GLY A 174 10.04 18.17 -2.59
N VAL A 175 8.84 17.92 -2.05
CA VAL A 175 8.65 17.11 -0.82
C VAL A 175 9.23 15.70 -0.97
N ILE A 176 9.24 15.15 -2.19
CA ILE A 176 9.70 13.78 -2.46
C ILE A 176 11.13 13.78 -3.04
N ASN A 177 11.82 14.92 -3.10
CA ASN A 177 13.22 14.98 -3.51
C ASN A 177 14.12 14.29 -2.47
N PRO A 178 15.20 13.59 -2.89
CA PRO A 178 15.68 13.40 -4.26
C PRO A 178 15.09 12.19 -5.01
N TYR A 179 14.08 11.52 -4.47
CA TYR A 179 13.59 10.24 -4.98
C TYR A 179 12.86 10.36 -6.32
N THR A 180 12.19 11.49 -6.59
CA THR A 180 11.56 11.78 -7.87
C THR A 180 11.36 13.29 -8.06
N GLY A 181 11.52 13.77 -9.30
CA GLY A 181 11.14 15.12 -9.71
C GLY A 181 9.68 15.20 -10.20
N ILE A 182 8.92 14.10 -10.16
CA ILE A 182 7.51 14.06 -10.56
C ILE A 182 6.66 14.73 -9.48
N LYS A 183 5.71 15.55 -9.93
CA LYS A 183 4.73 16.21 -9.06
C LYS A 183 3.54 15.31 -8.80
#